data_dcdda5785bcfd414e708995b9cdae811
#
_entry.id   dcdda5785bcfd414e708995b9cdae811
#
_cell.length_a   1.000
_cell.length_b   1.000
_cell.length_c   1.000
_cell.angle_alpha   90.00
_cell.angle_beta   90.00
_cell.angle_gamma   90.00
#
_symmetry.space_group_name_H-M   'P 1'
#
loop_
_entity.id
_entity.type
_entity.pdbx_description
1 polymer ?
#
loop_
_entity_poly.entity_id
_entity_poly.type
_entity_poly.pdbx_seq_one_letter_code
_entity_poly.pdbx_strand_id
1 'polypeptide(L)' 'MYDGELRDGKEYGHGTFIWADGSKYVGEMKDGERNGHGIYEWPDGERYEGGFVNSKREGKGAFY' A
#
# COMPACT_ATOMS: atom_id res chain seq x y z
N MET A 1 4.08 -5.45 -9.61
CA MET A 1 2.85 -5.44 -10.42
C MET A 1 1.75 -4.73 -9.66
N TYR A 2 1.04 -3.85 -10.31
CA TYR A 2 -0.06 -3.09 -9.70
C TYR A 2 -1.37 -3.48 -10.35
N ASP A 3 -2.40 -3.71 -9.52
CA ASP A 3 -3.75 -4.00 -9.97
C ASP A 3 -4.71 -3.11 -9.17
N GLY A 4 -5.29 -2.12 -9.83
CA GLY A 4 -6.20 -1.20 -9.17
C GLY A 4 -6.50 0.00 -10.03
N GLU A 5 -6.96 1.07 -9.37
CA GLU A 5 -7.38 2.28 -10.05
C GLU A 5 -6.19 3.12 -10.47
N LEU A 6 -6.32 3.77 -11.62
CA LEU A 6 -5.30 4.70 -12.13
C LEU A 6 -5.94 6.04 -12.43
N ARG A 7 -5.18 7.09 -12.19
CA ARG A 7 -5.58 8.46 -12.55
C ARG A 7 -4.37 9.15 -13.15
N ASP A 8 -4.55 9.68 -14.36
CA ASP A 8 -3.46 10.34 -15.11
C ASP A 8 -2.21 9.46 -15.20
N GLY A 9 -2.42 8.15 -15.39
CA GLY A 9 -1.33 7.19 -15.51
C GLY A 9 -0.65 6.81 -14.21
N LYS A 10 -1.18 7.24 -13.07
CA LYS A 10 -0.60 6.94 -11.75
C LYS A 10 -1.58 6.20 -10.88
N GLU A 11 -1.07 5.38 -9.97
CA GLU A 11 -1.90 4.68 -9.00
C GLU A 11 -2.71 5.66 -8.17
N TYR A 12 -4.00 5.36 -8.03
CA TYR A 12 -4.92 6.23 -7.34
C TYR A 12 -6.07 5.42 -6.76
N GLY A 13 -6.63 5.87 -5.63
CA GLY A 13 -7.75 5.17 -5.02
C GLY A 13 -7.32 3.84 -4.42
N HIS A 14 -8.15 2.81 -4.54
CA HIS A 14 -7.84 1.49 -4.01
C HIS A 14 -7.13 0.63 -5.04
N GLY A 15 -6.13 -0.12 -4.57
CA GLY A 15 -5.43 -1.04 -5.43
C GLY A 15 -4.54 -2.00 -4.66
N THR A 16 -3.96 -2.92 -5.39
CA THR A 16 -3.02 -3.92 -4.86
C THR A 16 -1.70 -3.79 -5.60
N PHE A 17 -0.62 -3.63 -4.86
CA PHE A 17 0.72 -3.60 -5.43
C PHE A 17 1.52 -4.80 -4.92
N ILE A 18 2.16 -5.51 -5.84
CA ILE A 18 3.00 -6.66 -5.51
C ILE A 18 4.40 -6.40 -6.05
N TRP A 19 5.39 -6.43 -5.13
CA TRP A 19 6.78 -6.24 -5.49
C TRP A 19 7.46 -7.56 -5.80
N ALA A 20 8.62 -7.47 -6.46
CA ALA A 20 9.35 -8.64 -6.91
C ALA A 20 9.86 -9.51 -5.75
N ASP A 21 10.06 -8.92 -4.57
CA ASP A 21 10.55 -9.65 -3.40
C ASP A 21 9.44 -10.42 -2.66
N GLY A 22 8.19 -10.30 -3.12
CA GLY A 22 7.04 -10.94 -2.48
C GLY A 22 6.26 -10.04 -1.54
N SER A 23 6.71 -8.81 -1.33
CA SER A 23 5.95 -7.83 -0.55
C SER A 23 4.65 -7.46 -1.27
N LYS A 24 3.64 -7.10 -0.50
CA LYS A 24 2.34 -6.75 -1.06
C LYS A 24 1.72 -5.60 -0.27
N TYR A 25 1.08 -4.68 -0.97
CA TYR A 25 0.29 -3.62 -0.36
C TYR A 25 -1.13 -3.65 -0.92
N VAL A 26 -2.12 -3.58 -0.04
CA VAL A 26 -3.53 -3.48 -0.42
C VAL A 26 -4.12 -2.27 0.31
N GLY A 27 -4.61 -1.31 -0.45
CA GLY A 27 -5.22 -0.15 0.17
C GLY A 27 -5.25 1.06 -0.73
N GLU A 28 -5.25 2.23 -0.10
CA GLU A 28 -5.40 3.49 -0.81
C GLU A 28 -4.07 3.99 -1.35
N MET A 29 -4.13 4.53 -2.56
CA MET A 29 -2.99 5.11 -3.26
C MET A 29 -3.34 6.52 -3.72
N LYS A 30 -2.34 7.37 -3.86
CA LYS A 30 -2.50 8.70 -4.43
C LYS A 30 -1.23 9.09 -5.16
N ASP A 31 -1.36 9.44 -6.44
CA ASP A 31 -0.25 9.89 -7.29
C ASP A 31 0.96 8.97 -7.23
N GLY A 32 0.70 7.66 -7.27
CA GLY A 32 1.76 6.66 -7.28
C GLY A 32 2.32 6.31 -5.91
N GLU A 33 1.79 6.90 -4.84
CA GLU A 33 2.28 6.65 -3.48
C GLU A 33 1.17 6.10 -2.60
N ARG A 34 1.56 5.35 -1.57
CA ARG A 34 0.60 4.87 -0.57
C ARG A 34 0.17 6.05 0.28
N ASN A 35 -1.12 6.30 0.30
CA ASN A 35 -1.72 7.38 1.09
C ASN A 35 -3.08 6.92 1.57
N GLY A 36 -3.39 7.14 2.84
CA GLY A 36 -4.63 6.72 3.44
C GLY A 36 -4.48 5.40 4.16
N HIS A 37 -5.53 4.62 4.26
CA HIS A 37 -5.53 3.37 4.99
C HIS A 37 -5.13 2.21 4.09
N GLY A 38 -4.28 1.32 4.60
CA GLY A 38 -3.88 0.16 3.82
C GLY A 38 -3.23 -0.93 4.66
N ILE A 39 -2.94 -2.04 4.00
CA ILE A 39 -2.29 -3.19 4.60
C ILE A 39 -1.03 -3.47 3.81
N TYR A 40 0.11 -3.48 4.48
CA TYR A 40 1.39 -3.86 3.90
C TYR A 40 1.80 -5.22 4.45
N GLU A 41 2.14 -6.13 3.55
CA GLU A 41 2.56 -7.48 3.92
C GLU A 41 3.99 -7.72 3.43
N TRP A 42 4.88 -8.14 4.34
CA TRP A 42 6.27 -8.45 4.02
C TRP A 42 6.42 -9.90 3.56
N PRO A 43 7.52 -10.23 2.88
CA PRO A 43 7.71 -11.59 2.36
C PRO A 43 7.73 -12.67 3.42
N ASP A 44 8.09 -12.33 4.67
CA ASP A 44 8.15 -13.31 5.77
C ASP A 44 6.79 -13.56 6.41
N GLY A 45 5.73 -12.93 5.90
CA GLY A 45 4.39 -13.10 6.43
C GLY A 45 3.97 -12.08 7.47
N GLU A 46 4.88 -11.19 7.89
CA GLU A 46 4.51 -10.09 8.78
C GLU A 46 3.68 -9.07 8.03
N ARG A 47 2.86 -8.32 8.77
CA ARG A 47 1.92 -7.43 8.14
C ARG A 47 1.69 -6.20 9.02
N TYR A 48 1.53 -5.05 8.37
CA TYR A 48 1.14 -3.80 9.02
C TYR A 48 -0.21 -3.36 8.44
N GLU A 49 -1.13 -3.00 9.33
CA GLU A 49 -2.43 -2.46 8.93
C GLU A 49 -2.61 -1.09 9.58
N GLY A 50 -2.79 -0.06 8.79
CA GLY A 50 -2.95 1.28 9.32
C GLY A 50 -2.79 2.35 8.27
N GLY A 51 -2.41 3.55 8.73
CA GLY A 51 -2.30 4.71 7.87
C GLY A 51 -0.97 4.83 7.16
N PHE A 52 -1.01 5.43 5.98
CA PHE A 52 0.18 5.76 5.20
C PHE A 52 0.09 7.20 4.72
N VAL A 53 1.23 7.87 4.65
CA VAL A 53 1.36 9.19 4.03
C VAL A 53 2.64 9.19 3.23
N ASN A 54 2.52 9.47 1.91
CA ASN A 54 3.66 9.52 1.00
C ASN A 54 4.55 8.27 1.11
N SER A 55 3.91 7.10 1.07
CA SER A 55 4.54 5.78 1.13
C SER A 55 5.19 5.46 2.47
N LYS A 56 4.94 6.26 3.49
CA LYS A 56 5.46 6.03 4.84
C LYS A 56 4.32 5.69 5.79
N ARG A 57 4.61 4.81 6.76
CA ARG A 57 3.63 4.53 7.80
C ARG A 57 3.44 5.77 8.64
N GLU A 58 2.19 6.10 8.91
CA GLU A 58 1.86 7.33 9.64
C GLU A 58 0.70 7.07 10.58
N GLY A 59 0.75 7.69 11.75
CA GLY A 59 -0.32 7.56 12.72
C GLY A 59 -0.33 6.20 13.39
N LYS A 60 -1.50 5.75 13.76
CA LYS A 60 -1.66 4.48 14.48
C LYS A 60 -1.89 3.34 13.50
N GLY A 61 -1.25 2.22 13.79
CA GLY A 61 -1.45 1.01 13.02
C GLY A 61 -1.12 -0.20 13.86
N ALA A 62 -1.38 -1.38 13.32
CA ALA A 62 -1.15 -2.64 14.01
C ALA A 62 -0.18 -3.50 13.21
N PHE A 63 0.75 -4.14 13.89
CA PHE A 63 1.65 -5.14 13.31
C PHE A 63 1.18 -6.53 13.71
N TYR A 64 1.29 -7.45 12.77
CA TYR A 64 0.88 -8.85 13.00
C TYR A 64 2.01 -9.80 12.66
#